data_cfff5cc5b6517702cd19beb4d5269ad9
#
_entry.id   cfff5cc5b6517702cd19beb4d5269ad9
#
_cell.length_a   1.000
_cell.length_b   1.000
_cell.length_c   1.000
_cell.angle_alpha   90.00
_cell.angle_beta   90.00
_cell.angle_gamma   90.00
#
_symmetry.space_group_name_H-M   'P 1'
#
loop_
_entity.id
_entity.type
_entity.pdbx_description
1 polymer ?
#
loop_
_entity_poly.entity_id
_entity_poly.type
_entity_poly.pdbx_seq_one_letter_code
_entity_poly.pdbx_strand_id
1 'polypeptide(L)'
;MGGPRARRHHGGRWHIQARVERFTEPALLLLLRERPAHGAELLARLPELVGDQPIEMGNLYRLLRALEEEGLVGSEWADGKRTYAITDAGLRLLDDWVEALRRARDRTDRFIRRYEERR
;
A
#
# COMPACT_ATOMS: atom_id res chain seq x y z
N MET A 1 11.18 15.01 20.05
CA MET A 1 10.71 14.96 19.89
C MET A 1 10.15 14.81 19.49
N GLY A 2 10.26 14.83 19.44
CA GLY A 2 9.51 14.68 18.87
C GLY A 2 9.10 14.65 18.47
N GLY A 3 9.13 14.76 18.05
CA GLY A 3 8.51 14.79 17.49
C GLY A 3 7.75 14.72 17.33
N PRO A 4 7.26 14.70 16.76
CA PRO A 4 6.10 14.87 16.66
C PRO A 4 5.35 14.33 17.38
N ARG A 5 5.35 14.43 17.89
CA ARG A 5 4.69 14.05 18.42
C ARG A 5 3.80 14.32 18.78
N ALA A 6 3.69 14.89 18.79
CA ALA A 6 2.81 15.15 19.19
C ALA A 6 1.88 15.23 18.74
N ARG A 7 1.77 15.15 18.41
CA ARG A 7 0.87 15.21 18.06
C ARG A 7 0.21 14.34 18.28
N ARG A 8 0.02 13.85 18.73
CA ARG A 8 -0.45 13.01 18.91
C ARG A 8 -1.52 12.82 19.44
N HIS A 9 -1.97 12.96 19.73
CA HIS A 9 -2.98 12.73 20.38
C HIS A 9 -4.19 12.97 19.80
N HIS A 10 -4.16 13.65 19.43
CA HIS A 10 -5.28 14.01 18.96
C HIS A 10 -5.50 13.50 17.72
N GLY A 11 -4.92 12.79 17.41
CA GLY A 11 -5.09 12.44 16.20
C GLY A 11 -5.95 11.37 15.82
N GLY A 12 -6.76 10.83 16.61
CA GLY A 12 -7.57 9.69 16.41
C GLY A 12 -7.92 9.34 14.98
N ARG A 13 -8.92 9.99 14.40
CA ARG A 13 -9.39 9.68 13.06
C ARG A 13 -8.32 9.93 12.01
N TRP A 14 -7.57 10.98 12.17
CA TRP A 14 -6.53 11.33 11.23
C TRP A 14 -5.43 10.28 11.21
N HIS A 15 -5.02 9.79 12.36
CA HIS A 15 -4.01 8.74 12.44
C HIS A 15 -4.50 7.45 11.79
N ILE A 16 -5.74 7.10 12.02
CA ILE A 16 -6.29 5.89 11.44
C ILE A 16 -6.27 5.99 9.92
N GLN A 17 -6.69 7.11 9.39
CA GLN A 17 -6.72 7.31 7.95
C GLN A 17 -5.33 7.26 7.34
N ALA A 18 -4.35 7.87 7.99
CA ALA A 18 -3.00 7.86 7.48
C ALA A 18 -2.44 6.45 7.37
N ARG A 19 -2.76 5.58 8.33
CA ARG A 19 -2.31 4.19 8.26
C ARG A 19 -2.96 3.44 7.13
N VAL A 20 -4.25 3.66 6.93
CA VAL A 20 -4.96 3.00 5.84
C VAL A 20 -4.39 3.42 4.50
N GLU A 21 -4.05 4.70 4.36
CA GLU A 21 -3.51 5.20 3.09
C GLU A 21 -2.16 4.57 2.73
N ARG A 22 -1.42 4.09 3.71
CA ARG A 22 -0.15 3.42 3.43
C ARG A 22 -0.33 2.07 2.76
N PHE A 23 -1.55 1.61 2.68
CA PHE A 23 -1.86 0.35 2.03
C PHE A 23 -1.56 0.38 0.53
N THR A 24 -1.31 1.54 -0.04
CA THR A 24 -1.03 1.66 -1.47
C THR A 24 0.20 0.86 -1.88
N GLU A 25 1.25 0.85 -1.07
CA GLU A 25 2.46 0.11 -1.42
C GLU A 25 2.19 -1.39 -1.59
N PRO A 26 1.63 -2.09 -0.60
CA PRO A 26 1.36 -3.52 -0.81
C PRO A 26 0.32 -3.75 -1.90
N ALA A 27 -0.62 -2.82 -2.09
CA ALA A 27 -1.60 -2.96 -3.17
C ALA A 27 -0.93 -2.93 -4.53
N LEU A 28 0.02 -2.00 -4.75
CA LEU A 28 0.75 -1.95 -6.00
C LEU A 28 1.56 -3.23 -6.23
N LEU A 29 2.22 -3.71 -5.19
CA LEU A 29 3.00 -4.95 -5.32
C LEU A 29 2.10 -6.12 -5.68
N LEU A 30 0.92 -6.20 -5.08
CA LEU A 30 -0.01 -7.27 -5.41
C LEU A 30 -0.49 -7.19 -6.85
N LEU A 31 -0.85 -6.00 -7.31
CA LEU A 31 -1.30 -5.83 -8.70
C LEU A 31 -0.19 -6.21 -9.67
N LEU A 32 1.05 -5.86 -9.38
CA LEU A 32 2.17 -6.21 -10.25
C LEU A 32 2.53 -7.69 -10.17
N ARG A 33 2.24 -8.34 -9.04
CA ARG A 33 2.40 -9.78 -8.96
C ARG A 33 1.42 -10.48 -9.89
N GLU A 34 0.23 -9.93 -10.05
CA GLU A 34 -0.76 -10.50 -10.94
C GLU A 34 -0.34 -10.39 -12.40
N ARG A 35 0.21 -9.25 -12.79
CA ARG A 35 0.80 -9.07 -14.12
C ARG A 35 1.53 -7.73 -14.22
N PRO A 36 2.50 -7.62 -15.12
CA PRO A 36 3.10 -6.31 -15.41
C PRO A 36 2.06 -5.34 -15.94
N ALA A 37 2.27 -4.04 -15.69
CA ALA A 37 1.26 -3.05 -16.05
C ALA A 37 1.87 -1.66 -16.20
N HIS A 38 1.17 -0.80 -16.95
CA HIS A 38 1.51 0.61 -17.05
C HIS A 38 0.98 1.37 -15.85
N GLY A 39 1.52 2.56 -15.61
CA GLY A 39 1.04 3.39 -14.50
C GLY A 39 -0.44 3.68 -14.59
N ALA A 40 -0.97 3.96 -15.78
CA ALA A 40 -2.39 4.25 -15.94
C ALA A 40 -3.26 3.06 -15.57
N GLU A 41 -2.83 1.84 -15.93
CA GLU A 41 -3.55 0.64 -15.55
C GLU A 41 -3.56 0.44 -14.03
N LEU A 42 -2.42 0.68 -13.40
CA LEU A 42 -2.31 0.54 -11.96
C LEU A 42 -3.23 1.55 -11.26
N LEU A 43 -3.24 2.79 -11.76
CA LEU A 43 -4.10 3.82 -11.19
C LEU A 43 -5.57 3.41 -11.27
N ALA A 44 -5.97 2.82 -12.39
CA ALA A 44 -7.36 2.41 -12.60
C ALA A 44 -7.74 1.22 -11.70
N ARG A 45 -6.79 0.36 -11.38
CA ARG A 45 -7.06 -0.86 -10.61
C ARG A 45 -6.91 -0.70 -9.10
N LEU A 46 -6.18 0.31 -8.67
CA LEU A 46 -5.93 0.49 -7.23
C LEU A 46 -7.21 0.59 -6.38
N PRO A 47 -8.28 1.25 -6.84
CA PRO A 47 -9.49 1.33 -6.02
C PRO A 47 -10.08 -0.03 -5.65
N GLU A 48 -9.81 -1.07 -6.43
CA GLU A 48 -10.29 -2.41 -6.11
C GLU A 48 -9.71 -2.92 -4.80
N LEU A 49 -8.53 -2.44 -4.43
CA LEU A 49 -7.84 -2.91 -3.23
C LEU A 49 -7.82 -1.87 -2.13
N VAL A 50 -7.71 -0.59 -2.47
CA VAL A 50 -7.56 0.44 -1.45
C VAL A 50 -8.85 1.20 -1.17
N GLY A 51 -9.94 0.88 -1.88
CA GLY A 51 -11.22 1.55 -1.68
C GLY A 51 -11.29 2.88 -2.40
N ASP A 52 -12.15 3.76 -1.92
CA ASP A 52 -12.47 4.99 -2.63
C ASP A 52 -11.49 6.13 -2.44
N GLN A 53 -10.33 5.86 -1.87
CA GLN A 53 -9.33 6.92 -1.70
C GLN A 53 -8.76 7.28 -3.07
N PRO A 54 -8.95 8.53 -3.52
CA PRO A 54 -8.37 8.91 -4.81
C PRO A 54 -6.86 9.03 -4.70
N ILE A 55 -6.18 8.53 -5.70
CA ILE A 55 -4.72 8.60 -5.78
C ILE A 55 -4.38 9.38 -7.02
N GLU A 56 -3.57 10.42 -6.87
CA GLU A 56 -3.15 11.21 -8.01
C GLU A 56 -2.03 10.52 -8.76
N MET A 57 -2.04 10.67 -10.07
CA MET A 57 -1.04 10.05 -10.93
C MET A 57 0.39 10.42 -10.50
N GLY A 58 0.60 11.67 -10.11
CA GLY A 58 1.92 12.10 -9.66
C GLY A 58 2.41 11.35 -8.44
N ASN A 59 1.51 11.13 -7.49
CA ASN A 59 1.85 10.37 -6.29
C ASN A 59 2.13 8.92 -6.62
N LEU A 60 1.37 8.35 -7.55
CA LEU A 60 1.60 6.98 -7.99
C LEU A 60 2.99 6.84 -8.60
N TYR A 61 3.36 7.73 -9.52
CA TYR A 61 4.67 7.66 -10.16
C TYR A 61 5.81 7.88 -9.17
N ARG A 62 5.59 8.73 -8.17
CA ARG A 62 6.60 8.94 -7.14
C ARG A 62 6.82 7.66 -6.36
N LEU A 63 5.73 6.97 -6.01
CA LEU A 63 5.85 5.70 -5.29
C LEU A 63 6.50 4.63 -6.15
N LEU A 64 6.10 4.53 -7.42
CA LEU A 64 6.71 3.55 -8.34
C LEU A 64 8.21 3.79 -8.49
N ARG A 65 8.61 5.07 -8.58
CA ARG A 65 10.03 5.40 -8.67
C ARG A 65 10.77 4.97 -7.42
N ALA A 66 10.19 5.22 -6.25
CA ALA A 66 10.82 4.82 -5.00
C ALA A 66 10.97 3.30 -4.93
N LEU A 67 9.94 2.57 -5.33
CA LEU A 67 10.01 1.11 -5.35
C LEU A 67 11.07 0.61 -6.32
N GLU A 68 11.21 1.27 -7.46
CA GLU A 68 12.22 0.88 -8.43
C GLU A 68 13.62 1.16 -7.91
N GLU A 69 13.82 2.29 -7.24
CA GLU A 69 15.12 2.62 -6.66
C GLU A 69 15.53 1.62 -5.59
N GLU A 70 14.57 1.03 -4.90
CA GLU A 70 14.86 0.02 -3.89
C GLU A 70 14.96 -1.38 -4.48
N GLY A 71 14.78 -1.51 -5.79
CA GLY A 71 14.89 -2.81 -6.44
C GLY A 71 13.69 -3.72 -6.27
N LEU A 72 12.56 -3.18 -5.87
CA LEU A 72 11.35 -3.96 -5.62
C LEU A 72 10.49 -4.10 -6.86
N VAL A 73 10.60 -3.16 -7.79
CA VAL A 73 9.99 -3.26 -9.10
C VAL A 73 11.02 -2.85 -10.14
N GLY A 74 10.80 -3.29 -11.38
CA GLY A 74 11.59 -2.83 -12.52
C GLY A 74 10.66 -2.25 -13.56
N SER A 75 11.23 -1.58 -14.58
CA SER A 75 10.41 -1.04 -15.64
C SER A 75 11.16 -1.07 -16.97
N GLU A 76 10.38 -1.12 -18.04
CA GLU A 76 10.90 -1.10 -19.40
C GLU A 76 10.01 -0.22 -20.25
N TRP A 77 10.66 0.49 -21.20
CA TRP A 77 9.92 1.26 -22.19
C TRP A 77 9.60 0.35 -23.38
N ALA A 78 8.34 0.35 -23.79
CA ALA A 78 7.91 -0.36 -24.99
C ALA A 78 6.73 0.39 -25.57
N ASP A 79 6.76 0.66 -26.86
CA ASP A 79 5.67 1.33 -27.57
C ASP A 79 5.27 2.66 -26.93
N GLY A 80 6.27 3.40 -26.47
CA GLY A 80 6.05 4.71 -25.88
C GLY A 80 5.48 4.69 -24.47
N LYS A 81 5.43 3.52 -23.83
CA LYS A 81 4.90 3.39 -22.48
C LYS A 81 5.90 2.65 -21.59
N ARG A 82 5.88 3.00 -20.33
CA ARG A 82 6.72 2.32 -19.34
C ARG A 82 5.90 1.25 -18.65
N THR A 83 6.35 0.01 -18.75
CA THR A 83 5.69 -1.13 -18.13
C THR A 83 6.48 -1.53 -16.90
N TYR A 84 5.77 -1.62 -15.77
CA TYR A 84 6.37 -2.00 -14.49
C TYR A 84 6.12 -3.48 -14.22
N ALA A 85 7.08 -4.11 -13.54
CA ALA A 85 6.97 -5.50 -13.14
C ALA A 85 7.59 -5.67 -11.76
N ILE A 86 7.06 -6.61 -10.98
CA ILE A 86 7.62 -6.87 -9.66
C ILE A 86 8.88 -7.72 -9.79
N THR A 87 9.85 -7.48 -8.92
CA THR A 87 11.08 -8.27 -8.87
C THR A 87 10.97 -9.35 -7.80
N ASP A 88 11.97 -10.24 -7.74
CA ASP A 88 12.01 -11.24 -6.68
C ASP A 88 12.05 -10.58 -5.30
N ALA A 89 12.80 -9.49 -5.16
CA ALA A 89 12.84 -8.76 -3.91
C ALA A 89 11.47 -8.18 -3.57
N GLY A 90 10.76 -7.70 -4.60
CA GLY A 90 9.40 -7.19 -4.40
C GLY A 90 8.43 -8.28 -3.95
N LEU A 91 8.58 -9.49 -4.50
CA LEU A 91 7.75 -10.61 -4.09
C LEU A 91 7.98 -10.97 -2.63
N ARG A 92 9.24 -10.97 -2.20
CA ARG A 92 9.56 -11.24 -0.80
C ARG A 92 8.97 -10.18 0.12
N LEU A 93 9.06 -8.92 -0.27
CA LEU A 93 8.47 -7.85 0.53
C LEU A 93 6.95 -8.00 0.59
N LEU A 94 6.32 -8.38 -0.52
CA LEU A 94 4.87 -8.59 -0.53
C LEU A 94 4.49 -9.72 0.44
N ASP A 95 5.26 -10.81 0.48
CA ASP A 95 5.00 -11.89 1.43
C ASP A 95 5.07 -11.37 2.86
N ASP A 96 6.05 -10.53 3.16
CA ASP A 96 6.19 -9.94 4.50
C ASP A 96 4.98 -9.05 4.82
N TRP A 97 4.52 -8.28 3.84
CA TRP A 97 3.32 -7.48 4.00
C TRP A 97 2.10 -8.33 4.34
N VAL A 98 1.93 -9.45 3.62
CA VAL A 98 0.78 -10.32 3.85
C VAL A 98 0.80 -10.87 5.27
N GLU A 99 1.98 -11.29 5.76
CA GLU A 99 2.09 -11.78 7.12
C GLU A 99 1.75 -10.71 8.15
N ALA A 100 2.25 -9.50 7.92
CA ALA A 100 1.94 -8.39 8.83
C ALA A 100 0.45 -8.05 8.81
N LEU A 101 -0.15 -8.09 7.63
CA LEU A 101 -1.58 -7.79 7.50
C LEU A 101 -2.43 -8.87 8.16
N ARG A 102 -2.02 -10.12 8.08
CA ARG A 102 -2.73 -11.20 8.78
C ARG A 102 -2.71 -10.99 10.29
N ARG A 103 -1.57 -10.65 10.83
CA ARG A 103 -1.46 -10.37 12.26
C ARG A 103 -2.29 -9.16 12.67
N ALA A 104 -2.29 -8.12 11.85
CA ALA A 104 -3.10 -6.94 12.13
C ALA A 104 -4.58 -7.26 12.07
N ARG A 105 -4.99 -8.07 11.10
CA ARG A 105 -6.38 -8.50 11.00
C ARG A 105 -6.80 -9.26 12.23
N ASP A 106 -6.00 -10.23 12.67
CA ASP A 106 -6.34 -11.04 13.84
C ASP A 106 -6.42 -10.18 15.09
N ARG A 107 -5.51 -9.24 15.25
CA ARG A 107 -5.53 -8.33 16.39
C ARG A 107 -6.77 -7.45 16.36
N THR A 108 -7.12 -6.94 15.19
CA THR A 108 -8.27 -6.09 15.01
C THR A 108 -9.57 -6.86 15.33
N ASP A 109 -9.64 -8.10 14.84
CA ASP A 109 -10.80 -8.95 15.10
C ASP A 109 -10.98 -9.20 16.58
N ARG A 110 -9.89 -9.48 17.30
CA ARG A 110 -9.99 -9.70 18.75
C ARG A 110 -10.46 -8.45 19.47
N PHE A 111 -9.96 -7.29 19.05
CA PHE A 111 -10.37 -6.04 19.65
C PHE A 111 -11.86 -5.79 19.46
N ILE A 112 -12.33 -5.93 18.23
CA ILE A 112 -13.72 -5.66 17.91
C ILE A 112 -14.64 -6.61 18.65
N ARG A 113 -14.31 -7.90 18.68
CA ARG A 113 -15.12 -8.89 19.38
C ARG A 113 -15.21 -8.56 20.86
N ARG A 114 -14.11 -8.19 21.47
CA ARG A 114 -14.11 -7.86 22.88
C ARG A 114 -14.96 -6.64 23.18
N TYR A 115 -14.90 -5.65 22.30
CA TYR A 115 -15.74 -4.47 22.43
C TYR A 115 -17.23 -4.84 22.35
N GLU A 116 -17.57 -5.69 21.38
CA GLU A 116 -18.97 -6.06 21.17
C GLU A 116 -19.52 -6.89 22.31
N GLU A 117 -18.70 -7.71 22.94
CA GLU A 117 -19.12 -8.51 24.08
C GLU A 117 -19.49 -7.67 25.29
N ARG A 118 -18.99 -6.46 25.36
CA ARG A 118 -19.19 -5.61 26.51
C ARG A 118 -20.31 -4.59 26.35
N ARG A 119 -20.96 -4.60 25.26
CA ARG A 119 -22.01 -3.63 25.00
C ARG A 119 -23.27 -3.83 25.79
#